data_b4fa34a6cb54314d3a7906cb6fc31e91
#
_entry.id   b4fa34a6cb54314d3a7906cb6fc31e91
#
_cell.length_a   1.000
_cell.length_b   1.000
_cell.length_c   1.000
_cell.angle_alpha   90.00
_cell.angle_beta   90.00
_cell.angle_gamma   90.00
#
_symmetry.space_group_name_H-M   'P 1'
#
loop_
_entity.id
_entity.type
_entity.pdbx_description
1 polymer ?
#
loop_
_entity_poly.entity_id
_entity_poly.type
_entity_poly.pdbx_seq_one_letter_code
_entity_poly.pdbx_strand_id
1 'polypeptide(L)'
;NNILKIAKEIKKESPETQVYVQTILPTAKSIFVESINKINNTIKSKSSKFNFTVIDLHSHFENNDGLIKKELTTDGIHLNSKGYQVWIEIVRPLISNLK
;
A
#
# COMPACT_ATOMS: atom_id res chain seq x y z
N ASN A 1 7.22 -6.96 -12.48
CA ASN A 1 6.41 -6.80 -11.27
C ASN A 1 4.94 -7.11 -11.57
N ASN A 2 4.37 -8.06 -10.82
CA ASN A 2 3.00 -8.52 -11.06
C ASN A 2 1.95 -7.42 -10.86
N ILE A 3 2.16 -6.54 -9.89
CA ILE A 3 1.23 -5.43 -9.63
C ILE A 3 1.13 -4.52 -10.85
N LEU A 4 2.28 -4.20 -11.47
CA LEU A 4 2.30 -3.33 -12.64
C LEU A 4 1.65 -4.00 -13.85
N LYS A 5 1.87 -5.30 -14.02
CA LYS A 5 1.23 -6.06 -15.09
C LYS A 5 -0.28 -6.09 -14.93
N ILE A 6 -0.75 -6.31 -13.70
CA ILE A 6 -2.19 -6.34 -13.42
C ILE A 6 -2.81 -4.97 -13.69
N ALA A 7 -2.18 -3.90 -13.23
CA ALA A 7 -2.69 -2.55 -13.48
C ALA A 7 -2.76 -2.24 -14.97
N LYS A 8 -1.75 -2.62 -15.73
CA LYS A 8 -1.71 -2.43 -17.18
C LYS A 8 -2.83 -3.18 -17.88
N GLU A 9 -3.05 -4.45 -17.49
CA GLU A 9 -4.11 -5.26 -18.09
C GLU A 9 -5.50 -4.70 -17.80
N ILE A 10 -5.73 -4.24 -16.56
CA ILE A 10 -7.02 -3.64 -16.21
C ILE A 10 -7.29 -2.40 -17.06
N LYS A 11 -6.30 -1.54 -17.23
CA LYS A 11 -6.46 -0.34 -18.04
C LYS A 11 -6.68 -0.66 -19.52
N LYS A 12 -6.06 -1.72 -20.02
CA LYS A 12 -6.24 -2.17 -21.39
C LYS A 12 -7.65 -2.72 -21.62
N GLU A 13 -8.13 -3.57 -20.72
CA GLU A 13 -9.43 -4.20 -20.82
C GLU A 13 -10.58 -3.25 -20.44
N SER A 14 -10.33 -2.35 -19.50
CA SER A 14 -11.36 -1.44 -18.99
C SER A 14 -10.72 -0.08 -18.69
N PRO A 15 -10.51 0.78 -19.70
CA PRO A 15 -9.82 2.05 -19.51
C PRO A 15 -10.49 2.99 -18.51
N GLU A 16 -11.78 2.82 -18.27
CA GLU A 16 -12.54 3.66 -17.35
C GLU A 16 -12.43 3.21 -15.88
N THR A 17 -11.86 2.03 -15.65
CA THR A 17 -11.72 1.50 -14.30
C THR A 17 -10.66 2.27 -13.53
N GLN A 18 -11.02 2.72 -12.32
CA GLN A 18 -10.06 3.32 -11.40
C GLN A 18 -9.26 2.21 -10.72
N VAL A 19 -7.93 2.30 -10.82
CA VAL A 19 -7.04 1.32 -10.21
C VAL A 19 -6.29 1.98 -9.06
N TYR A 20 -6.39 1.38 -7.87
CA TYR A 20 -5.67 1.82 -6.68
C TYR A 20 -4.67 0.74 -6.30
N VAL A 21 -3.44 1.15 -6.02
CA VAL A 21 -2.39 0.24 -5.58
C VAL A 21 -1.92 0.69 -4.20
N GLN A 22 -2.02 -0.20 -3.23
CA GLN A 22 -1.56 0.07 -1.87
C GLN A 22 -0.05 -0.22 -1.77
N THR A 23 0.66 0.61 -1.01
CA THR A 23 2.05 0.31 -0.71
C THR A 23 2.12 -0.90 0.22
N ILE A 24 3.27 -1.59 0.20
CA ILE A 24 3.52 -2.72 1.09
C ILE A 24 3.71 -2.17 2.50
N LEU A 25 3.04 -2.79 3.47
CA LEU A 25 3.15 -2.39 4.88
C LEU A 25 4.53 -2.76 5.45
N PRO A 26 5.02 -2.00 6.42
CA PRO A 26 6.24 -2.40 7.12
C PRO A 26 5.99 -3.63 7.97
N THR A 27 7.05 -4.34 8.34
CA THR A 27 6.99 -5.47 9.28
C THR A 27 7.86 -5.17 10.49
N ALA A 28 7.84 -6.07 11.48
CA ALA A 28 8.69 -5.94 12.65
C ALA A 28 10.13 -6.43 12.40
N LYS A 29 10.41 -6.94 11.20
CA LYS A 29 11.71 -7.52 10.89
C LYS A 29 12.54 -6.56 10.05
N SER A 30 13.67 -6.10 10.61
CA SER A 30 14.54 -5.14 9.95
C SER A 30 15.11 -5.64 8.64
N ILE A 31 15.23 -6.95 8.48
CA ILE A 31 15.77 -7.54 7.25
C ILE A 31 14.93 -7.20 6.02
N PHE A 32 13.65 -6.88 6.19
CA PHE A 32 12.76 -6.57 5.08
C PHE A 32 12.62 -5.08 4.78
N VAL A 33 13.17 -4.19 5.61
CA VAL A 33 12.99 -2.74 5.46
C VAL A 33 13.44 -2.26 4.08
N GLU A 34 14.64 -2.64 3.68
CA GLU A 34 15.20 -2.19 2.40
C GLU A 34 14.39 -2.69 1.21
N SER A 35 14.01 -3.98 1.23
CA SER A 35 13.23 -4.57 0.15
C SER A 35 11.85 -3.93 0.03
N ILE A 36 11.19 -3.69 1.15
CA ILE A 36 9.86 -3.07 1.17
C ILE A 36 9.95 -1.64 0.63
N ASN A 37 10.94 -0.87 1.08
CA ASN A 37 11.12 0.50 0.60
C ASN A 37 11.38 0.54 -0.90
N LYS A 38 12.17 -0.40 -1.40
CA LYS A 38 12.48 -0.48 -2.83
C LYS A 38 11.22 -0.77 -3.64
N ILE A 39 10.40 -1.73 -3.20
CA ILE A 39 9.15 -2.06 -3.87
C ILE A 39 8.20 -0.85 -3.85
N ASN A 40 8.05 -0.20 -2.70
CA ASN A 40 7.15 0.93 -2.57
C ASN A 40 7.59 2.12 -3.43
N ASN A 41 8.90 2.36 -3.51
CA ASN A 41 9.42 3.42 -4.38
C ASN A 41 9.13 3.11 -5.85
N THR A 42 9.23 1.84 -6.25
CA THR A 42 8.90 1.42 -7.60
C THR A 42 7.42 1.65 -7.89
N ILE A 43 6.54 1.27 -6.95
CA ILE A 43 5.09 1.49 -7.10
C ILE A 43 4.81 2.98 -7.31
N LYS A 44 5.38 3.83 -6.47
CA LYS A 44 5.15 5.28 -6.57
C LYS A 44 5.68 5.86 -7.88
N SER A 45 6.85 5.42 -8.32
CA SER A 45 7.47 5.96 -9.53
C SER A 45 6.76 5.54 -10.80
N LYS A 46 6.04 4.43 -10.79
CA LYS A 46 5.35 3.91 -11.97
C LYS A 46 3.88 4.29 -12.04
N SER A 47 3.35 4.97 -11.03
CA SER A 47 1.91 5.22 -10.95
C SER A 47 1.36 6.00 -12.15
N SER A 48 2.03 7.04 -12.61
CA SER A 48 1.55 7.82 -13.74
C SER A 48 1.67 7.06 -15.06
N LYS A 49 2.75 6.30 -15.24
CA LYS A 49 2.96 5.51 -16.46
C LYS A 49 1.90 4.43 -16.65
N PHE A 50 1.49 3.78 -15.55
CA PHE A 50 0.53 2.69 -15.60
C PHE A 50 -0.88 3.11 -15.18
N ASN A 51 -1.09 4.41 -14.97
CA ASN A 51 -2.41 4.99 -14.68
C ASN A 51 -3.12 4.39 -13.46
N PHE A 52 -2.38 4.26 -12.34
CA PHE A 52 -3.01 3.89 -11.09
C PHE A 52 -2.75 4.96 -10.04
N THR A 53 -3.57 4.95 -8.99
CA THR A 53 -3.42 5.84 -7.86
C THR A 53 -2.80 5.07 -6.70
N VAL A 54 -1.76 5.63 -6.10
CA VAL A 54 -1.09 4.99 -4.97
C VAL A 54 -1.82 5.34 -3.68
N ILE A 55 -2.10 4.32 -2.86
CA ILE A 55 -2.55 4.52 -1.49
C ILE A 55 -1.35 4.24 -0.59
N ASP A 56 -0.78 5.30 -0.02
CA ASP A 56 0.43 5.19 0.79
C ASP A 56 0.09 4.77 2.21
N LEU A 57 -0.11 3.48 2.42
CA LEU A 57 -0.35 2.94 3.74
C LEU A 57 0.92 2.84 4.56
N HIS A 58 2.04 2.53 3.91
CA HIS A 58 3.31 2.27 4.59
C HIS A 58 3.68 3.40 5.56
N SER A 59 3.60 4.65 5.10
CA SER A 59 4.03 5.79 5.93
C SER A 59 3.18 5.96 7.19
N HIS A 60 1.95 5.46 7.20
CA HIS A 60 1.05 5.54 8.36
C HIS A 60 1.28 4.41 9.36
N PHE A 61 2.00 3.37 8.97
CA PHE A 61 2.23 2.19 9.81
C PHE A 61 3.67 2.05 10.28
N GLU A 62 4.61 2.83 9.73
CA GLU A 62 6.01 2.70 10.12
C GLU A 62 6.36 3.56 11.33
N ASN A 63 7.29 3.05 12.14
CA ASN A 63 7.88 3.83 13.23
C ASN A 63 9.14 4.52 12.73
N ASN A 64 9.91 5.13 13.65
CA ASN A 64 11.12 5.88 13.28
C ASN A 64 12.24 5.00 12.70
N ASP A 65 12.16 3.70 12.91
CA ASP A 65 13.16 2.75 12.41
C ASP A 65 12.74 2.05 11.12
N GLY A 66 11.61 2.43 10.54
CA GLY A 66 11.10 1.80 9.33
C GLY A 66 10.36 0.50 9.58
N LEU A 67 10.09 0.16 10.85
CA LEU A 67 9.39 -1.05 11.25
C LEU A 67 7.93 -0.73 11.55
N ILE A 68 7.07 -1.76 11.57
CA ILE A 68 5.67 -1.54 11.89
C ILE A 68 5.50 -1.10 13.35
N LYS A 69 4.59 -0.15 13.57
CA LYS A 69 4.25 0.29 14.93
C LYS A 69 3.68 -0.88 15.72
N LYS A 70 4.23 -1.12 16.91
CA LYS A 70 3.83 -2.27 17.74
C LYS A 70 2.35 -2.27 18.08
N GLU A 71 1.77 -1.10 18.29
CA GLU A 71 0.36 -0.98 18.67
C GLU A 71 -0.61 -1.33 17.53
N LEU A 72 -0.11 -1.50 16.30
CA LEU A 72 -0.94 -1.77 15.14
C LEU A 72 -0.87 -3.21 14.63
N THR A 73 -0.08 -4.05 15.30
CA THR A 73 0.14 -5.42 14.85
C THR A 73 0.04 -6.41 16.01
N THR A 74 -0.36 -7.64 15.69
CA THR A 74 -0.38 -8.73 16.69
C THR A 74 0.96 -9.44 16.77
N ASP A 75 1.59 -9.71 15.62
CA ASP A 75 2.78 -10.55 15.52
C ASP A 75 3.93 -9.91 14.74
N GLY A 76 3.79 -8.63 14.37
CA GLY A 76 4.79 -7.95 13.57
C GLY A 76 4.59 -8.08 12.08
N ILE A 77 3.55 -8.80 11.64
CA ILE A 77 3.24 -9.00 10.23
C ILE A 77 1.78 -8.69 9.94
N HIS A 78 0.87 -9.16 10.80
CA HIS A 78 -0.57 -8.99 10.62
C HIS A 78 -1.08 -7.81 11.43
N LEU A 79 -2.08 -7.10 10.91
CA LEU A 79 -2.70 -5.99 11.63
C LEU A 79 -3.61 -6.52 12.74
N ASN A 80 -3.60 -5.82 13.87
CA ASN A 80 -4.59 -6.05 14.91
C ASN A 80 -5.83 -5.16 14.66
N SER A 81 -6.78 -5.15 15.60
CA SER A 81 -8.01 -4.34 15.44
C SER A 81 -7.71 -2.87 15.23
N LYS A 82 -6.75 -2.34 15.97
CA LYS A 82 -6.36 -0.93 15.85
C LYS A 82 -5.70 -0.65 14.51
N GLY A 83 -4.88 -1.59 14.03
CA GLY A 83 -4.26 -1.49 12.71
C GLY A 83 -5.29 -1.47 11.59
N TYR A 84 -6.29 -2.33 11.65
CA TYR A 84 -7.38 -2.32 10.67
C TYR A 84 -8.20 -1.05 10.75
N GLN A 85 -8.38 -0.48 11.94
CA GLN A 85 -9.09 0.79 12.08
C GLN A 85 -8.33 1.91 11.37
N VAL A 86 -7.02 1.96 11.50
CA VAL A 86 -6.18 2.93 10.79
C VAL A 86 -6.30 2.72 9.29
N TRP A 87 -6.25 1.47 8.83
CA TRP A 87 -6.40 1.13 7.42
C TRP A 87 -7.73 1.64 6.87
N ILE A 88 -8.82 1.39 7.59
CA ILE A 88 -10.16 1.83 7.19
C ILE A 88 -10.22 3.36 7.09
N GLU A 89 -9.65 4.07 8.05
CA GLU A 89 -9.66 5.53 8.07
C GLU A 89 -8.92 6.13 6.87
N ILE A 90 -7.89 5.45 6.38
CA ILE A 90 -7.12 5.90 5.23
C ILE A 90 -7.85 5.57 3.92
N VAL A 91 -8.34 4.34 3.80
CA VAL A 91 -8.87 3.83 2.54
C VAL A 91 -10.31 4.27 2.27
N ARG A 92 -11.15 4.30 3.30
CA ARG A 92 -12.57 4.63 3.13
C ARG A 92 -12.83 5.96 2.41
N PRO A 93 -12.18 7.09 2.78
CA PRO A 93 -12.43 8.35 2.08
C PRO A 93 -12.08 8.28 0.60
N LEU A 94 -11.09 7.45 0.23
CA LEU A 94 -10.66 7.34 -1.16
C LEU A 94 -11.65 6.56 -2.01
N ILE A 95 -12.17 5.45 -1.48
CA ILE A 95 -13.08 4.60 -2.24
C ILE A 95 -14.53 5.08 -2.17
N SER A 96 -14.93 5.80 -1.12
CA SER A 96 -16.29 6.30 -0.99
C SER A 96 -16.62 7.37 -2.03
N ASN A 97 -15.62 7.97 -2.66
CA ASN A 97 -15.80 8.94 -3.73
C ASN A 97 -15.94 8.31 -5.11
N LEU A 98 -15.84 6.98 -5.18
CA LEU A 98 -15.98 6.23 -6.42
C LEU A 98 -17.45 5.88 -6.65
N LYS A 99 -18.12 6.68 -7.40
CA LYS A 99 -19.54 6.46 -7.68
C LYS A 99 -19.84 6.53 -9.16
#